data_816a7de3fc8647f4be2f0f41ac362719
#
_entry.id   816a7de3fc8647f4be2f0f41ac362719
#
_cell.length_a   1.000
_cell.length_b   1.000
_cell.length_c   1.000
_cell.angle_alpha   90.00
_cell.angle_beta   90.00
_cell.angle_gamma   90.00
#
_symmetry.space_group_name_H-M   'P 1'
#
loop_
_entity.id
_entity.type
_entity.pdbx_description
1 polymer ?
#
loop_
_entity_poly.entity_id
_entity_poly.type
_entity_poly.pdbx_seq_one_letter_code
_entity_poly.pdbx_strand_id
1 'polypeptide(L)'
;SVDGREGTVYYQVIHGRVARQINTSYKLFPAEWSKRHSRIVITPSDEDRRQYLLLLDKRIAEDTDRLENVITVLRRKGGTFTADDVTSAFHGEHRGLFFLVFMREVINGLRRMGKVRTVETYTSTLNSFIRFMDGKDVALGDMDSDLMTAYEAWLRSKEISMNTISFYMRILRATYNRAVEKGLVTQRFPFKHVYTGVDKTVKSAVPLKVIRRIRDLDLTLSPVLDYARDLFMFSFYTRGMAFV
;
A
#
# COMPACT_ATOMS: atom_id res chain seq x y z
N SER A 1 17.04 -25.08 17.11
CA SER A 1 16.19 -25.54 15.99
C SER A 1 15.91 -27.02 16.16
N VAL A 2 14.66 -27.42 16.04
CA VAL A 2 14.26 -28.83 16.05
C VAL A 2 14.62 -29.38 14.66
N ASP A 3 15.31 -30.54 14.61
CA ASP A 3 15.67 -31.19 13.34
C ASP A 3 14.42 -31.39 12.47
N GLY A 4 14.53 -31.00 11.20
CA GLY A 4 13.46 -31.11 10.20
C GLY A 4 12.46 -29.96 10.13
N ARG A 5 12.58 -28.90 10.92
CA ARG A 5 11.73 -27.70 10.82
C ARG A 5 12.52 -26.47 10.41
N GLU A 6 11.88 -25.60 9.63
CA GLU A 6 12.46 -24.31 9.28
C GLU A 6 12.65 -23.42 10.51
N GLY A 7 13.83 -22.83 10.64
CA GLY A 7 14.13 -21.79 11.61
C GLY A 7 13.96 -20.40 11.01
N THR A 8 13.79 -19.38 11.85
CA THR A 8 13.76 -17.98 11.42
C THR A 8 15.17 -17.37 11.53
N VAL A 9 15.62 -16.69 10.49
CA VAL A 9 16.85 -15.91 10.51
C VAL A 9 16.61 -14.60 11.26
N TYR A 10 17.60 -14.15 12.03
CA TYR A 10 17.59 -12.84 12.66
C TYR A 10 18.99 -12.22 12.57
N TYR A 11 19.06 -10.90 12.54
CA TYR A 11 20.33 -10.19 12.69
C TYR A 11 20.56 -9.86 14.17
N GLN A 12 21.80 -10.00 14.60
CA GLN A 12 22.19 -9.61 15.96
C GLN A 12 23.10 -8.39 15.90
N VAL A 13 22.65 -7.29 16.49
CA VAL A 13 23.44 -6.07 16.65
C VAL A 13 24.02 -6.05 18.06
N ILE A 14 25.33 -5.96 18.18
CA ILE A 14 26.03 -5.89 19.47
C ILE A 14 26.79 -4.56 19.53
N HIS A 15 26.46 -3.72 20.49
CA HIS A 15 27.14 -2.47 20.74
C HIS A 15 27.16 -2.15 22.24
N GLY A 16 28.30 -1.70 22.79
CA GLY A 16 28.43 -1.36 24.21
C GLY A 16 28.06 -2.50 25.16
N ARG A 17 28.37 -3.76 24.82
CA ARG A 17 27.97 -5.00 25.56
C ARG A 17 26.48 -5.27 25.61
N VAL A 18 25.67 -4.52 24.86
CA VAL A 18 24.23 -4.74 24.70
C VAL A 18 23.98 -5.42 23.38
N ALA A 19 23.26 -6.55 23.39
CA ALA A 19 22.84 -7.27 22.20
C ALA A 19 21.35 -7.01 21.93
N ARG A 20 21.01 -6.75 20.67
CA ARG A 20 19.63 -6.64 20.18
C ARG A 20 19.43 -7.50 18.96
N GLN A 21 18.23 -8.06 18.83
CA GLN A 21 17.87 -8.89 17.68
C GLN A 21 16.89 -8.14 16.78
N ILE A 22 17.14 -8.24 15.47
CA ILE A 22 16.24 -7.81 14.40
C ILE A 22 15.66 -9.07 13.78
N ASN A 23 14.37 -9.32 14.05
CA ASN A 23 13.68 -10.48 13.51
C ASN A 23 13.35 -10.25 12.03
N THR A 24 13.58 -11.28 11.22
CA THR A 24 13.21 -11.29 9.80
C THR A 24 12.06 -12.27 9.56
N SER A 25 11.46 -12.22 8.35
CA SER A 25 10.50 -13.23 7.90
C SER A 25 11.18 -14.43 7.19
N TYR A 26 12.51 -14.45 7.14
CA TYR A 26 13.30 -15.41 6.36
C TYR A 26 13.33 -16.78 7.05
N LYS A 27 12.98 -17.81 6.30
CA LYS A 27 12.90 -19.20 6.77
C LYS A 27 13.95 -20.06 6.10
N LEU A 28 14.72 -20.78 6.91
CA LEU A 28 15.77 -21.70 6.46
C LEU A 28 15.74 -23.01 7.24
N PHE A 29 16.06 -24.11 6.56
CA PHE A 29 16.39 -25.34 7.28
C PHE A 29 17.78 -25.24 7.89
N PRO A 30 18.05 -25.95 9.01
CA PRO A 30 19.38 -25.93 9.65
C PRO A 30 20.53 -26.33 8.71
N ALA A 31 20.28 -27.23 7.74
CA ALA A 31 21.26 -27.66 6.76
C ALA A 31 21.61 -26.60 5.70
N GLU A 32 20.72 -25.60 5.51
CA GLU A 32 20.88 -24.51 4.54
C GLU A 32 21.67 -23.31 5.13
N TRP A 33 22.08 -23.40 6.40
CA TRP A 33 22.81 -22.32 7.07
C TRP A 33 24.18 -22.78 7.58
N SER A 34 25.25 -22.15 7.11
CA SER A 34 26.60 -22.35 7.63
C SER A 34 26.86 -21.45 8.83
N LYS A 35 26.83 -22.01 10.04
CA LYS A 35 27.16 -21.27 11.29
C LYS A 35 28.59 -20.72 11.27
N ARG A 36 29.54 -21.44 10.62
CA ARG A 36 30.96 -21.05 10.56
C ARG A 36 31.17 -19.80 9.70
N HIS A 37 30.41 -19.67 8.61
CA HIS A 37 30.58 -18.60 7.63
C HIS A 37 29.45 -17.58 7.66
N SER A 38 28.44 -17.79 8.51
CA SER A 38 27.23 -16.92 8.62
C SER A 38 26.57 -16.63 7.26
N ARG A 39 26.47 -17.67 6.39
CA ARG A 39 25.92 -17.55 5.05
C ARG A 39 25.04 -18.74 4.68
N ILE A 40 24.22 -18.56 3.67
CA ILE A 40 23.39 -19.61 3.11
C ILE A 40 24.25 -20.63 2.37
N VAL A 41 23.95 -21.92 2.57
CA VAL A 41 24.51 -23.04 1.81
C VAL A 41 23.48 -23.47 0.79
N ILE A 42 23.76 -23.22 -0.47
CA ILE A 42 22.87 -23.58 -1.58
C ILE A 42 23.16 -25.01 -1.97
N THR A 43 22.32 -25.95 -1.54
CA THR A 43 22.41 -27.36 -1.92
C THR A 43 21.40 -27.64 -3.04
N PRO A 44 21.80 -28.26 -4.16
CA PRO A 44 20.92 -28.46 -5.31
C PRO A 44 20.04 -29.72 -5.13
N SER A 45 18.95 -29.64 -4.41
CA SER A 45 18.01 -30.76 -4.30
C SER A 45 16.61 -30.49 -4.89
N ASP A 46 16.24 -29.23 -5.09
CA ASP A 46 14.99 -28.78 -5.71
C ASP A 46 15.22 -27.42 -6.34
N GLU A 47 14.82 -27.23 -7.58
CA GLU A 47 15.05 -25.98 -8.33
C GLU A 47 14.29 -24.81 -7.72
N ASP A 48 13.03 -24.99 -7.30
CA ASP A 48 12.24 -23.94 -6.67
C ASP A 48 12.87 -23.51 -5.33
N ARG A 49 13.34 -24.48 -4.56
CA ARG A 49 14.04 -24.20 -3.30
C ARG A 49 15.37 -23.50 -3.53
N ARG A 50 16.10 -23.91 -4.55
CA ARG A 50 17.35 -23.28 -4.95
C ARG A 50 17.16 -21.82 -5.33
N GLN A 51 16.15 -21.50 -6.15
CA GLN A 51 15.82 -20.12 -6.51
C GLN A 51 15.42 -19.30 -5.29
N TYR A 52 14.63 -19.87 -4.38
CA TYR A 52 14.31 -19.24 -3.11
C TYR A 52 15.56 -18.90 -2.29
N LEU A 53 16.51 -19.84 -2.15
CA LEU A 53 17.77 -19.64 -1.40
C LEU A 53 18.65 -18.56 -2.05
N LEU A 54 18.74 -18.53 -3.37
CA LEU A 54 19.48 -17.48 -4.11
C LEU A 54 18.87 -16.09 -3.89
N LEU A 55 17.53 -15.99 -3.94
CA LEU A 55 16.83 -14.74 -3.66
C LEU A 55 17.03 -14.31 -2.22
N LEU A 56 17.01 -15.26 -1.30
CA LEU A 56 17.16 -14.98 0.13
C LEU A 56 18.60 -14.54 0.45
N ASP A 57 19.62 -15.16 -0.17
CA ASP A 57 21.02 -14.77 -0.02
C ASP A 57 21.25 -13.32 -0.48
N LYS A 58 20.66 -12.95 -1.61
CA LYS A 58 20.67 -11.58 -2.11
C LYS A 58 20.02 -10.61 -1.14
N ARG A 59 18.87 -10.95 -0.58
CA ARG A 59 18.15 -10.12 0.41
C ARG A 59 18.94 -9.95 1.71
N ILE A 60 19.58 -11.00 2.18
CA ILE A 60 20.44 -10.93 3.37
C ILE A 60 21.65 -10.01 3.12
N ALA A 61 22.26 -10.09 1.94
CA ALA A 61 23.35 -9.18 1.56
C ALA A 61 22.86 -7.72 1.54
N GLU A 62 21.72 -7.42 0.90
CA GLU A 62 21.11 -6.09 0.86
C GLU A 62 20.79 -5.56 2.28
N ASP A 63 20.27 -6.39 3.17
CA ASP A 63 19.99 -6.02 4.56
C ASP A 63 21.27 -5.75 5.36
N THR A 64 22.34 -6.53 5.11
CA THR A 64 23.65 -6.34 5.76
C THR A 64 24.27 -5.01 5.34
N ASP A 65 24.30 -4.72 4.05
CA ASP A 65 24.78 -3.43 3.51
C ASP A 65 24.01 -2.24 4.11
N ARG A 66 22.71 -2.42 4.28
CA ARG A 66 21.85 -1.41 4.90
C ARG A 66 22.15 -1.21 6.37
N LEU A 67 22.35 -2.28 7.15
CA LEU A 67 22.77 -2.20 8.54
C LEU A 67 24.10 -1.46 8.67
N GLU A 68 25.06 -1.73 7.80
CA GLU A 68 26.34 -1.03 7.77
C GLU A 68 26.18 0.45 7.45
N ASN A 69 25.29 0.81 6.53
CA ASN A 69 24.97 2.20 6.21
C ASN A 69 24.33 2.92 7.40
N VAL A 70 23.36 2.31 8.08
CA VAL A 70 22.76 2.84 9.31
C VAL A 70 23.84 3.14 10.36
N ILE A 71 24.71 2.18 10.62
CA ILE A 71 25.80 2.34 11.59
C ILE A 71 26.76 3.48 11.16
N THR A 72 27.07 3.56 9.88
CA THR A 72 27.93 4.62 9.32
C THR A 72 27.30 6.00 9.49
N VAL A 73 26.00 6.14 9.24
CA VAL A 73 25.25 7.40 9.43
C VAL A 73 25.23 7.80 10.90
N LEU A 74 24.96 6.84 11.81
CA LEU A 74 24.95 7.11 13.25
C LEU A 74 26.33 7.56 13.75
N ARG A 75 27.42 6.93 13.28
CA ARG A 75 28.79 7.34 13.59
C ARG A 75 29.11 8.76 13.11
N ARG A 76 28.67 9.14 11.90
CA ARG A 76 28.91 10.49 11.33
C ARG A 76 28.17 11.59 12.07
N LYS A 77 27.04 11.30 12.73
CA LYS A 77 26.29 12.29 13.54
C LYS A 77 27.01 12.72 14.82
N GLY A 78 28.17 12.12 15.14
CA GLY A 78 29.09 12.61 16.20
C GLY A 78 28.61 12.38 17.62
N GLY A 79 27.54 11.61 17.87
CA GLY A 79 27.02 11.28 19.19
C GLY A 79 27.32 9.83 19.58
N THR A 80 27.17 9.50 20.86
CA THR A 80 27.10 8.12 21.34
C THR A 80 25.77 7.52 20.87
N PHE A 81 25.83 6.38 20.23
CA PHE A 81 24.61 5.64 19.84
C PHE A 81 24.60 4.26 20.53
N THR A 82 23.43 3.69 20.67
CA THR A 82 23.19 2.39 21.31
C THR A 82 22.79 1.33 20.30
N ALA A 83 22.76 0.06 20.71
CA ALA A 83 22.21 -1.01 19.87
C ALA A 83 20.72 -0.80 19.56
N ASP A 84 19.98 -0.13 20.48
CA ASP A 84 18.57 0.25 20.26
C ASP A 84 18.42 1.33 19.18
N ASP A 85 19.34 2.28 19.10
CA ASP A 85 19.34 3.30 18.03
C ASP A 85 19.56 2.67 16.65
N VAL A 86 20.47 1.69 16.55
CA VAL A 86 20.70 0.94 15.30
C VAL A 86 19.46 0.16 14.89
N THR A 87 18.85 -0.58 15.83
CA THR A 87 17.64 -1.35 15.52
C THR A 87 16.46 -0.44 15.16
N SER A 88 16.29 0.67 15.85
CA SER A 88 15.25 1.67 15.58
C SER A 88 15.44 2.36 14.24
N ALA A 89 16.68 2.73 13.89
CA ALA A 89 16.99 3.31 12.60
C ALA A 89 16.79 2.31 11.46
N PHE A 90 17.24 1.07 11.61
CA PHE A 90 17.02 0.00 10.63
C PHE A 90 15.53 -0.29 10.41
N HIS A 91 14.73 -0.37 11.49
CA HIS A 91 13.29 -0.51 11.39
C HIS A 91 12.61 0.76 10.86
N GLY A 92 13.15 1.93 11.13
CA GLY A 92 12.69 3.20 10.58
C GLY A 92 12.85 3.26 9.06
N GLU A 93 14.00 2.83 8.55
CA GLU A 93 14.24 2.68 7.12
C GLU A 93 13.35 1.59 6.50
N HIS A 94 13.13 0.46 7.19
CA HIS A 94 12.19 -0.57 6.74
C HIS A 94 10.74 -0.09 6.67
N ARG A 95 10.30 0.77 7.61
CA ARG A 95 8.93 1.31 7.57
C ARG A 95 8.65 2.10 6.29
N GLY A 96 9.66 2.82 5.77
CA GLY A 96 9.54 3.54 4.50
C GLY A 96 9.64 2.65 3.26
N LEU A 97 10.10 1.39 3.39
CA LEU A 97 10.29 0.48 2.24
C LEU A 97 9.08 -0.39 1.92
N PHE A 98 8.09 -0.46 2.80
CA PHE A 98 6.85 -1.21 2.59
C PHE A 98 5.71 -0.29 2.22
N PHE A 99 4.99 -0.66 1.17
CA PHE A 99 4.00 0.20 0.55
C PHE A 99 2.80 0.52 1.45
N LEU A 100 2.23 -0.49 2.13
CA LEU A 100 1.07 -0.26 3.01
C LEU A 100 1.44 0.61 4.22
N VAL A 101 2.64 0.38 4.79
CA VAL A 101 3.15 1.21 5.89
C VAL A 101 3.36 2.64 5.41
N PHE A 102 4.02 2.83 4.26
CA PHE A 102 4.25 4.16 3.67
C PHE A 102 2.92 4.86 3.35
N MET A 103 1.95 4.15 2.78
CA MET A 103 0.62 4.73 2.49
C MET A 103 -0.10 5.18 3.77
N ARG A 104 0.01 4.44 4.89
CA ARG A 104 -0.51 4.87 6.20
C ARG A 104 0.15 6.15 6.69
N GLU A 105 1.46 6.31 6.49
CA GLU A 105 2.17 7.55 6.82
C GLU A 105 1.68 8.75 5.99
N VAL A 106 1.46 8.54 4.69
CA VAL A 106 0.87 9.55 3.80
C VAL A 106 -0.53 9.96 4.29
N ILE A 107 -1.38 8.99 4.64
CA ILE A 107 -2.73 9.24 5.20
C ILE A 107 -2.64 10.04 6.50
N ASN A 108 -1.73 9.69 7.40
CA ASN A 108 -1.53 10.42 8.65
C ASN A 108 -1.04 11.86 8.41
N GLY A 109 -0.19 12.05 7.40
CA GLY A 109 0.21 13.38 6.96
C GLY A 109 -0.96 14.22 6.45
N LEU A 110 -1.80 13.63 5.60
CA LEU A 110 -3.02 14.28 5.08
C LEU A 110 -4.01 14.61 6.21
N ARG A 111 -4.14 13.74 7.21
CA ARG A 111 -5.01 13.98 8.39
C ARG A 111 -4.52 15.18 9.20
N ARG A 112 -3.21 15.29 9.45
CA ARG A 112 -2.62 16.46 10.12
C ARG A 112 -2.84 17.77 9.37
N MET A 113 -2.95 17.71 8.05
CA MET A 113 -3.27 18.87 7.19
C MET A 113 -4.77 19.19 7.09
N GLY A 114 -5.65 18.48 7.81
CA GLY A 114 -7.08 18.69 7.79
C GLY A 114 -7.79 18.25 6.50
N LYS A 115 -7.14 17.48 5.62
CA LYS A 115 -7.70 17.04 4.32
C LYS A 115 -8.63 15.85 4.45
N VAL A 116 -9.74 16.00 5.19
CA VAL A 116 -10.65 14.91 5.59
C VAL A 116 -11.12 14.07 4.41
N ARG A 117 -11.67 14.67 3.36
CA ARG A 117 -12.16 13.94 2.16
C ARG A 117 -11.04 13.14 1.47
N THR A 118 -9.83 13.70 1.40
CA THR A 118 -8.69 13.00 0.82
C THR A 118 -8.26 11.81 1.70
N VAL A 119 -8.30 11.96 3.03
CA VAL A 119 -8.03 10.87 3.98
C VAL A 119 -9.01 9.72 3.76
N GLU A 120 -10.31 9.99 3.63
CA GLU A 120 -11.34 8.98 3.37
C GLU A 120 -11.06 8.19 2.08
N THR A 121 -10.73 8.90 1.00
CA THR A 121 -10.45 8.29 -0.30
C THR A 121 -9.19 7.44 -0.30
N TYR A 122 -8.11 7.92 0.33
CA TYR A 122 -6.87 7.14 0.48
C TYR A 122 -7.07 5.92 1.39
N THR A 123 -7.87 6.05 2.46
CA THR A 123 -8.18 4.94 3.38
C THR A 123 -9.00 3.86 2.66
N SER A 124 -10.00 4.24 1.86
CA SER A 124 -10.79 3.28 1.07
C SER A 124 -9.90 2.51 0.09
N THR A 125 -8.98 3.20 -0.60
CA THR A 125 -8.03 2.58 -1.52
C THR A 125 -7.07 1.63 -0.78
N LEU A 126 -6.52 2.06 0.36
CA LEU A 126 -5.66 1.24 1.20
C LEU A 126 -6.36 -0.04 1.64
N ASN A 127 -7.59 0.06 2.14
CA ASN A 127 -8.37 -1.10 2.59
C ASN A 127 -8.69 -2.07 1.45
N SER A 128 -8.92 -1.56 0.23
CA SER A 128 -9.11 -2.39 -0.94
C SER A 128 -7.82 -3.15 -1.30
N PHE A 129 -6.68 -2.47 -1.29
CA PHE A 129 -5.40 -3.09 -1.63
C PHE A 129 -4.96 -4.10 -0.54
N ILE A 130 -5.18 -3.82 0.75
CA ILE A 130 -4.94 -4.78 1.86
C ILE A 130 -5.73 -6.07 1.65
N ARG A 131 -7.00 -5.98 1.23
CA ARG A 131 -7.83 -7.18 0.96
C ARG A 131 -7.29 -8.00 -0.21
N PHE A 132 -6.81 -7.36 -1.27
CA PHE A 132 -6.17 -8.04 -2.38
C PHE A 132 -4.88 -8.75 -1.95
N MET A 133 -4.06 -8.10 -1.12
CA MET A 133 -2.79 -8.63 -0.62
C MET A 133 -2.94 -9.63 0.54
N ASP A 134 -4.17 -9.98 0.93
CA ASP A 134 -4.46 -10.85 2.08
C ASP A 134 -3.75 -10.41 3.37
N GLY A 135 -3.73 -9.09 3.60
CA GLY A 135 -3.10 -8.45 4.76
C GLY A 135 -1.57 -8.39 4.71
N LYS A 136 -0.93 -8.98 3.71
CA LYS A 136 0.53 -8.93 3.54
C LYS A 136 0.95 -7.58 2.98
N ASP A 137 2.08 -7.05 3.43
CA ASP A 137 2.67 -5.84 2.84
C ASP A 137 3.61 -6.20 1.69
N VAL A 138 3.82 -5.27 0.78
CA VAL A 138 4.72 -5.41 -0.36
C VAL A 138 5.84 -4.38 -0.27
N ALA A 139 7.09 -4.78 -0.53
CA ALA A 139 8.17 -3.82 -0.60
C ALA A 139 7.97 -2.86 -1.78
N LEU A 140 8.31 -1.58 -1.60
CA LEU A 140 8.22 -0.57 -2.67
C LEU A 140 9.00 -0.97 -3.93
N GLY A 141 10.14 -1.65 -3.76
CA GLY A 141 10.93 -2.18 -4.86
C GLY A 141 10.31 -3.34 -5.61
N ASP A 142 9.38 -4.07 -4.97
CA ASP A 142 8.67 -5.21 -5.56
C ASP A 142 7.32 -4.80 -6.19
N MET A 143 6.96 -3.51 -6.10
CA MET A 143 5.80 -2.99 -6.82
C MET A 143 6.13 -2.89 -8.31
N ASP A 144 5.64 -3.83 -9.08
CA ASP A 144 5.80 -3.91 -10.51
C ASP A 144 4.48 -3.83 -11.28
N SER A 145 4.56 -3.90 -12.61
CA SER A 145 3.41 -3.84 -13.50
C SER A 145 2.53 -5.08 -13.39
N ASP A 146 3.11 -6.23 -13.10
CA ASP A 146 2.39 -7.50 -13.02
C ASP A 146 1.50 -7.53 -11.78
N LEU A 147 2.02 -7.07 -10.63
CA LEU A 147 1.25 -6.92 -9.41
C LEU A 147 0.07 -5.96 -9.60
N MET A 148 0.29 -4.83 -10.27
CA MET A 148 -0.79 -3.85 -10.50
C MET A 148 -1.83 -4.38 -11.49
N THR A 149 -1.43 -5.11 -12.52
CA THR A 149 -2.33 -5.78 -13.46
C THR A 149 -3.14 -6.88 -12.76
N ALA A 150 -2.51 -7.67 -11.88
CA ALA A 150 -3.21 -8.66 -11.06
C ALA A 150 -4.24 -8.01 -10.13
N TYR A 151 -3.91 -6.87 -9.52
CA TYR A 151 -4.87 -6.13 -8.69
C TYR A 151 -6.05 -5.59 -9.50
N GLU A 152 -5.81 -5.07 -10.71
CA GLU A 152 -6.89 -4.65 -11.62
C GLU A 152 -7.81 -5.83 -11.97
N ALA A 153 -7.24 -6.99 -12.33
CA ALA A 153 -8.00 -8.19 -12.65
C ALA A 153 -8.84 -8.66 -11.44
N TRP A 154 -8.28 -8.61 -10.25
CA TRP A 154 -9.00 -8.93 -9.01
C TRP A 154 -10.16 -7.96 -8.76
N LEU A 155 -9.98 -6.64 -8.96
CA LEU A 155 -11.07 -5.67 -8.83
C LEU A 155 -12.18 -5.93 -9.85
N ARG A 156 -11.83 -6.27 -11.09
CA ARG A 156 -12.81 -6.65 -12.14
C ARG A 156 -13.59 -7.90 -11.75
N SER A 157 -12.93 -8.92 -11.17
CA SER A 157 -13.61 -10.13 -10.69
C SER A 157 -14.58 -9.88 -9.53
N LYS A 158 -14.44 -8.74 -8.85
CA LYS A 158 -15.38 -8.26 -7.81
C LYS A 158 -16.44 -7.31 -8.36
N GLU A 159 -16.57 -7.21 -9.68
CA GLU A 159 -17.55 -6.36 -10.38
C GLU A 159 -17.43 -4.87 -10.02
N ILE A 160 -16.22 -4.43 -9.61
CA ILE A 160 -15.96 -3.02 -9.33
C ILE A 160 -15.98 -2.21 -10.64
N SER A 161 -16.68 -1.07 -10.64
CA SER A 161 -16.79 -0.21 -11.81
C SER A 161 -15.42 0.31 -12.29
N MET A 162 -15.27 0.51 -13.61
CA MET A 162 -14.03 1.00 -14.22
C MET A 162 -13.58 2.36 -13.65
N ASN A 163 -14.53 3.23 -13.32
CA ASN A 163 -14.20 4.51 -12.70
C ASN A 163 -13.64 4.35 -11.28
N THR A 164 -14.13 3.38 -10.50
CA THR A 164 -13.59 3.07 -9.17
C THR A 164 -12.22 2.42 -9.28
N ILE A 165 -12.02 1.52 -10.24
CA ILE A 165 -10.71 0.92 -10.53
C ILE A 165 -9.69 2.01 -10.87
N SER A 166 -10.02 2.88 -11.83
CA SER A 166 -9.19 4.03 -12.18
C SER A 166 -8.87 4.93 -10.98
N PHE A 167 -9.85 5.17 -10.13
CA PHE A 167 -9.69 5.97 -8.91
C PHE A 167 -8.67 5.33 -7.96
N TYR A 168 -8.77 4.02 -7.69
CA TYR A 168 -7.81 3.30 -6.86
C TYR A 168 -6.41 3.33 -7.47
N MET A 169 -6.28 3.03 -8.76
CA MET A 169 -4.98 3.04 -9.45
C MET A 169 -4.30 4.41 -9.40
N ARG A 170 -5.05 5.49 -9.56
CA ARG A 170 -4.50 6.85 -9.48
C ARG A 170 -3.99 7.19 -8.08
N ILE A 171 -4.68 6.76 -7.02
CA ILE A 171 -4.25 6.98 -5.64
C ILE A 171 -3.00 6.17 -5.31
N LEU A 172 -2.96 4.88 -5.69
CA LEU A 172 -1.78 4.04 -5.49
C LEU A 172 -0.58 4.60 -6.25
N ARG A 173 -0.77 5.03 -7.50
CA ARG A 173 0.27 5.69 -8.31
C ARG A 173 0.79 6.98 -7.65
N ALA A 174 -0.11 7.82 -7.14
CA ALA A 174 0.28 9.04 -6.45
C ALA A 174 1.08 8.75 -5.17
N THR A 175 0.71 7.69 -4.45
CA THR A 175 1.44 7.23 -3.27
C THR A 175 2.82 6.70 -3.63
N TYR A 176 2.93 5.86 -4.65
CA TYR A 176 4.20 5.32 -5.15
C TYR A 176 5.14 6.43 -5.63
N ASN A 177 4.63 7.38 -6.42
CA ASN A 177 5.43 8.51 -6.89
C ASN A 177 5.98 9.36 -5.74
N ARG A 178 5.23 9.53 -4.65
CA ARG A 178 5.76 10.19 -3.44
C ARG A 178 6.91 9.41 -2.78
N ALA A 179 6.90 8.08 -2.86
CA ALA A 179 8.02 7.28 -2.38
C ALA A 179 9.25 7.45 -3.28
N VAL A 180 9.05 7.54 -4.60
CA VAL A 180 10.12 7.86 -5.57
C VAL A 180 10.70 9.26 -5.31
N GLU A 181 9.85 10.28 -5.13
CA GLU A 181 10.27 11.66 -4.80
C GLU A 181 11.08 11.74 -3.50
N LYS A 182 10.77 10.88 -2.52
CA LYS A 182 11.54 10.77 -1.26
C LYS A 182 12.82 9.94 -1.40
N GLY A 183 13.11 9.38 -2.56
CA GLY A 183 14.28 8.53 -2.78
C GLY A 183 14.20 7.15 -2.12
N LEU A 184 12.99 6.71 -1.70
CA LEU A 184 12.78 5.41 -1.05
C LEU A 184 12.82 4.25 -2.04
N VAL A 185 12.56 4.53 -3.32
CA VAL A 185 12.55 3.54 -4.41
C VAL A 185 12.88 4.23 -5.74
N THR A 186 13.55 3.49 -6.63
CA THR A 186 13.77 3.93 -8.01
C THR A 186 12.49 3.73 -8.83
N GLN A 187 12.17 4.69 -9.71
CA GLN A 187 10.98 4.63 -10.56
C GLN A 187 10.99 3.43 -11.51
N ARG A 188 9.97 2.57 -11.43
CA ARG A 188 9.78 1.38 -12.28
C ARG A 188 8.49 1.42 -13.10
N PHE A 189 7.71 2.49 -13.01
CA PHE A 189 6.44 2.69 -13.72
C PHE A 189 5.41 1.54 -13.55
N PRO A 190 5.12 1.07 -12.32
CA PRO A 190 4.24 -0.08 -12.10
C PRO A 190 2.81 0.12 -12.61
N PHE A 191 2.38 1.36 -12.81
CA PHE A 191 1.02 1.71 -13.27
C PHE A 191 0.92 1.97 -14.78
N LYS A 192 1.91 1.55 -15.57
CA LYS A 192 1.94 1.82 -17.02
C LYS A 192 0.83 1.11 -17.78
N HIS A 193 0.48 -0.11 -17.38
CA HIS A 193 -0.42 -1.00 -18.11
C HIS A 193 -1.80 -1.17 -17.47
N VAL A 194 -2.11 -0.42 -16.40
CA VAL A 194 -3.42 -0.47 -15.72
C VAL A 194 -4.32 0.69 -16.13
N TYR A 195 -5.62 0.47 -15.99
CA TYR A 195 -6.62 1.47 -16.34
C TYR A 195 -6.61 2.65 -15.36
N THR A 196 -6.35 3.84 -15.88
CA THR A 196 -6.38 5.11 -15.15
C THR A 196 -7.24 6.18 -15.83
N GLY A 197 -8.05 5.76 -16.82
CA GLY A 197 -8.95 6.61 -17.59
C GLY A 197 -10.23 6.99 -16.86
N VAL A 198 -11.14 7.58 -17.61
CA VAL A 198 -12.50 7.88 -17.17
C VAL A 198 -13.46 7.15 -18.10
N ASP A 199 -14.27 6.25 -17.55
CA ASP A 199 -15.29 5.54 -18.28
C ASP A 199 -16.57 6.38 -18.37
N LYS A 200 -17.29 6.21 -19.49
CA LYS A 200 -18.56 6.91 -19.70
C LYS A 200 -19.61 6.38 -18.72
N THR A 201 -20.12 7.25 -17.88
CA THR A 201 -21.27 6.92 -17.05
C THR A 201 -22.57 7.19 -17.80
N VAL A 202 -23.53 6.29 -17.65
CA VAL A 202 -24.90 6.57 -18.12
C VAL A 202 -25.44 7.76 -17.33
N LYS A 203 -25.67 8.86 -18.03
CA LYS A 203 -26.30 10.03 -17.40
C LYS A 203 -27.78 9.75 -17.24
N SER A 204 -28.27 9.80 -16.01
CA SER A 204 -29.68 9.62 -15.68
C SER A 204 -30.52 10.89 -15.95
N ALA A 205 -30.16 11.63 -17.03
CA ALA A 205 -30.97 12.78 -17.42
C ALA A 205 -32.31 12.31 -17.97
N VAL A 206 -33.39 12.83 -17.42
CA VAL A 206 -34.75 12.54 -17.86
C VAL A 206 -35.27 13.62 -18.79
N PRO A 207 -36.14 13.29 -19.77
CA PRO A 207 -36.76 14.29 -20.65
C PRO A 207 -37.59 15.31 -19.84
N LEU A 208 -37.67 16.53 -20.34
CA LEU A 208 -38.44 17.59 -19.72
C LEU A 208 -39.92 17.23 -19.47
N LYS A 209 -40.49 16.37 -20.33
CA LYS A 209 -41.84 15.82 -20.15
C LYS A 209 -41.99 15.07 -18.82
N VAL A 210 -40.97 14.35 -18.38
CA VAL A 210 -40.96 13.62 -17.11
C VAL A 210 -40.88 14.61 -15.95
N ILE A 211 -40.03 15.64 -16.06
CA ILE A 211 -39.93 16.73 -15.06
C ILE A 211 -41.28 17.41 -14.84
N ARG A 212 -41.98 17.75 -15.94
CA ARG A 212 -43.33 18.34 -15.87
C ARG A 212 -44.33 17.42 -15.17
N ARG A 213 -44.29 16.11 -15.48
CA ARG A 213 -45.15 15.13 -14.79
C ARG A 213 -44.86 15.05 -13.30
N ILE A 214 -43.57 15.08 -12.89
CA ILE A 214 -43.18 15.10 -11.47
C ILE A 214 -43.74 16.38 -10.79
N ARG A 215 -43.62 17.52 -11.43
CA ARG A 215 -44.16 18.80 -10.92
C ARG A 215 -45.67 18.73 -10.67
N ASP A 216 -46.38 18.12 -11.60
CA ASP A 216 -47.85 18.12 -11.64
C ASP A 216 -48.46 16.92 -10.88
N LEU A 217 -47.65 16.13 -10.12
CA LEU A 217 -48.16 15.05 -9.27
C LEU A 217 -48.96 15.60 -8.09
N ASP A 218 -50.14 15.01 -7.91
CA ASP A 218 -50.93 15.23 -6.65
C ASP A 218 -50.34 14.31 -5.57
N LEU A 219 -49.70 14.91 -4.58
CA LEU A 219 -49.04 14.23 -3.48
C LEU A 219 -49.61 14.62 -2.11
N THR A 220 -50.81 15.15 -2.09
CA THR A 220 -51.51 15.61 -0.87
C THR A 220 -51.62 14.53 0.21
N LEU A 221 -51.69 13.23 -0.22
CA LEU A 221 -51.74 12.10 0.72
C LEU A 221 -50.36 11.65 1.25
N SER A 222 -49.27 12.25 0.76
CA SER A 222 -47.89 11.86 1.14
C SER A 222 -47.02 13.11 1.33
N PRO A 223 -47.03 13.73 2.51
CA PRO A 223 -46.26 14.95 2.79
C PRO A 223 -44.76 14.81 2.55
N VAL A 224 -44.21 13.61 2.77
CA VAL A 224 -42.77 13.31 2.53
C VAL A 224 -42.42 13.37 1.04
N LEU A 225 -43.27 12.80 0.19
CA LEU A 225 -43.08 12.83 -1.26
C LEU A 225 -43.35 14.23 -1.83
N ASP A 226 -44.32 14.94 -1.28
CA ASP A 226 -44.63 16.32 -1.64
C ASP A 226 -43.42 17.24 -1.37
N TYR A 227 -42.87 17.17 -0.17
CA TYR A 227 -41.63 17.88 0.17
C TYR A 227 -40.44 17.48 -0.72
N ALA A 228 -40.24 16.18 -0.97
CA ALA A 228 -39.17 15.69 -1.85
C ALA A 228 -39.30 16.20 -3.30
N ARG A 229 -40.55 16.26 -3.83
CA ARG A 229 -40.84 16.87 -5.13
C ARG A 229 -40.45 18.36 -5.14
N ASP A 230 -40.83 19.10 -4.11
CA ASP A 230 -40.52 20.53 -4.04
C ASP A 230 -39.03 20.82 -3.96
N LEU A 231 -38.28 20.05 -3.19
CA LEU A 231 -36.80 20.10 -3.20
C LEU A 231 -36.21 19.77 -4.56
N PHE A 232 -36.73 18.73 -5.22
CA PHE A 232 -36.29 18.37 -6.57
C PHE A 232 -36.58 19.50 -7.56
N MET A 233 -37.78 20.07 -7.56
CA MET A 233 -38.19 21.17 -8.44
C MET A 233 -37.39 22.44 -8.15
N PHE A 234 -37.13 22.76 -6.89
CA PHE A 234 -36.23 23.85 -6.53
C PHE A 234 -34.83 23.64 -7.12
N SER A 235 -34.23 22.47 -6.89
CA SER A 235 -32.90 22.14 -7.46
C SER A 235 -32.89 22.22 -8.97
N PHE A 236 -33.96 21.76 -9.65
CA PHE A 236 -34.10 21.85 -11.09
C PHE A 236 -34.12 23.30 -11.59
N TYR A 237 -34.91 24.17 -10.96
CA TYR A 237 -35.01 25.58 -11.34
C TYR A 237 -33.76 26.39 -11.00
N THR A 238 -33.05 26.02 -9.95
CA THR A 238 -31.80 26.66 -9.54
C THR A 238 -30.55 26.01 -10.23
N ARG A 239 -30.75 25.17 -11.27
CA ARG A 239 -29.72 24.49 -12.03
C ARG A 239 -28.77 23.64 -11.19
N GLY A 240 -29.29 22.97 -10.17
CA GLY A 240 -28.51 22.06 -9.32
C GLY A 240 -27.76 22.76 -8.19
N MET A 241 -28.20 23.95 -7.77
CA MET A 241 -27.66 24.60 -6.57
C MET A 241 -27.86 23.68 -5.36
N ALA A 242 -26.77 23.42 -4.62
CA ALA A 242 -26.86 22.60 -3.43
C ALA A 242 -27.59 23.33 -2.31
N PHE A 243 -28.42 22.57 -1.56
CA PHE A 243 -28.97 23.04 -0.29
C PHE A 243 -27.82 22.99 0.73
N VAL A 244 -27.45 24.11 1.29
CA VAL A 244 -26.45 24.25 2.37
C VAL A 244 -27.21 24.46 3.68
#